data_1de219556255068d15622d0f904d6521
#
_entry.id   1de219556255068d15622d0f904d6521
#
_cell.length_a   1.000
_cell.length_b   1.000
_cell.length_c   1.000
_cell.angle_alpha   90.00
_cell.angle_beta   90.00
_cell.angle_gamma   90.00
#
_symmetry.space_group_name_H-M   'P 1'
#
loop_
_entity.id
_entity.type
_entity.pdbx_description
1 polymer ?
#
loop_
_entity_poly.entity_id
_entity_poly.type
_entity_poly.pdbx_seq_one_letter_code
_entity_poly.pdbx_strand_id
1 'polypeptide(L)'
;MNGVMNGKNLRLVVLCPHFAPDMAPTGVVMTRIVHELAALGHELHVVTALPWYREHAIETGWGGRLWRVEKTAWGSITRVHPFPGKTKRNLLRRAFGFVLFSAVVGLRSLVAGGLPRRVDGVLAMSPPLTLGLTGWFTKLFRS
;
A
#
# COMPACT_ATOMS: atom_id res chain seq x y z
N MET A 1 -35.03 -8.93 0.45
CA MET A 1 -34.79 -7.49 0.72
C MET A 1 -33.40 -7.13 0.26
N ASN A 2 -33.27 -6.73 -0.99
CA ASN A 2 -31.99 -6.30 -1.55
C ASN A 2 -32.00 -4.77 -1.56
N GLY A 3 -31.65 -4.18 -0.42
CA GLY A 3 -31.23 -2.80 -0.39
C GLY A 3 -29.90 -2.67 -1.08
N VAL A 4 -29.91 -2.59 -2.41
CA VAL A 4 -28.78 -2.08 -3.17
C VAL A 4 -28.61 -0.64 -2.69
N MET A 5 -27.73 -0.45 -1.73
CA MET A 5 -27.23 0.87 -1.42
C MET A 5 -26.56 1.35 -2.71
N ASN A 6 -27.23 2.26 -3.40
CA ASN A 6 -26.72 2.90 -4.61
C ASN A 6 -25.60 3.86 -4.18
N GLY A 7 -24.56 3.28 -3.58
CA GLY A 7 -23.38 3.99 -3.12
C GLY A 7 -22.55 4.39 -4.33
N LYS A 8 -22.14 5.64 -4.36
CA LYS A 8 -21.19 6.15 -5.35
C LYS A 8 -19.93 5.27 -5.33
N ASN A 9 -19.51 4.79 -6.48
CA ASN A 9 -18.24 4.09 -6.60
C ASN A 9 -17.10 5.06 -6.26
N LEU A 10 -16.32 4.70 -5.26
CA LEU A 10 -15.21 5.52 -4.78
C LEU A 10 -13.90 5.08 -5.41
N ARG A 11 -13.02 6.03 -5.57
CA ARG A 11 -11.62 5.81 -5.94
C ARG A 11 -10.76 5.99 -4.69
N LEU A 12 -10.13 4.90 -4.25
CA LEU A 12 -9.39 4.85 -2.99
C LEU A 12 -7.91 4.50 -3.22
N VAL A 13 -7.05 5.15 -2.47
CA VAL A 13 -5.64 4.77 -2.32
C VAL A 13 -5.48 4.04 -1.00
N VAL A 14 -4.83 2.89 -1.01
CA VAL A 14 -4.58 2.07 0.17
C VAL A 14 -3.08 1.97 0.42
N LEU A 15 -2.64 2.42 1.58
CA LEU A 15 -1.24 2.39 2.00
C LEU A 15 -1.08 1.34 3.10
N CYS A 16 -0.30 0.31 2.85
CA CYS A 16 -0.05 -0.75 3.82
C CYS A 16 1.37 -1.33 3.69
N PRO A 17 1.97 -1.78 4.81
CA PRO A 17 3.31 -2.35 4.78
C PRO A 17 3.36 -3.73 4.13
N HIS A 18 2.25 -4.47 4.16
CA HIS A 18 2.15 -5.82 3.63
C HIS A 18 0.85 -6.02 2.85
N PHE A 19 0.93 -6.76 1.76
CA PHE A 19 -0.21 -7.15 0.92
C PHE A 19 0.11 -8.47 0.23
N ALA A 20 -0.90 -9.27 -0.11
CA ALA A 20 -0.67 -10.56 -0.78
C ALA A 20 0.27 -10.41 -2.01
N PRO A 21 1.20 -11.34 -2.25
CA PRO A 21 1.36 -12.65 -1.62
C PRO A 21 2.15 -12.65 -0.31
N ASP A 22 2.49 -11.48 0.25
CA ASP A 22 3.20 -11.42 1.53
C ASP A 22 2.33 -11.98 2.66
N MET A 23 2.89 -12.90 3.43
CA MET A 23 2.17 -13.70 4.43
C MET A 23 2.04 -13.03 5.81
N ALA A 24 2.42 -11.77 5.94
CA ALA A 24 2.23 -11.04 7.18
C ALA A 24 0.74 -11.00 7.58
N PRO A 25 0.38 -11.23 8.86
CA PRO A 25 -1.02 -11.23 9.29
C PRO A 25 -1.78 -9.95 8.90
N THR A 26 -1.15 -8.80 9.04
CA THR A 26 -1.71 -7.51 8.62
C THR A 26 -1.93 -7.43 7.11
N GLY A 27 -1.04 -8.04 6.32
CA GLY A 27 -1.18 -8.13 4.87
C GLY A 27 -2.37 -8.99 4.45
N VAL A 28 -2.61 -10.10 5.14
CA VAL A 28 -3.77 -10.97 4.90
C VAL A 28 -5.07 -10.20 5.15
N VAL A 29 -5.16 -9.46 6.26
CA VAL A 29 -6.33 -8.65 6.60
C VAL A 29 -6.56 -7.54 5.56
N MET A 30 -5.51 -6.79 5.20
CA MET A 30 -5.64 -5.72 4.21
C MET A 30 -6.01 -6.24 2.83
N THR A 31 -5.45 -7.36 2.42
CA THR A 31 -5.82 -8.00 1.16
C THR A 31 -7.31 -8.33 1.12
N ARG A 32 -7.85 -8.87 2.20
CA ARG A 32 -9.27 -9.17 2.31
C ARG A 32 -10.13 -7.90 2.26
N ILE A 33 -9.76 -6.87 3.01
CA ILE A 33 -10.47 -5.57 3.00
C ILE A 33 -10.52 -5.00 1.58
N VAL A 34 -9.39 -4.99 0.88
CA VAL A 34 -9.33 -4.47 -0.51
C VAL A 34 -10.22 -5.28 -1.44
N HIS A 35 -10.22 -6.60 -1.35
CA HIS A 35 -11.08 -7.44 -2.19
C HIS A 35 -12.56 -7.25 -1.89
N GLU A 36 -12.95 -7.07 -0.64
CA GLU A 36 -14.34 -6.77 -0.26
C GLU A 36 -14.78 -5.41 -0.81
N LEU A 37 -13.94 -4.37 -0.68
CA LEU A 37 -14.22 -3.05 -1.25
C LEU A 37 -14.30 -3.10 -2.79
N ALA A 38 -13.44 -3.87 -3.43
CA ALA A 38 -13.49 -4.08 -4.87
C ALA A 38 -14.79 -4.78 -5.31
N ALA A 39 -15.25 -5.78 -4.55
CA ALA A 39 -16.51 -6.46 -4.78
C ALA A 39 -17.73 -5.52 -4.66
N LEU A 40 -17.63 -4.47 -3.86
CA LEU A 40 -18.62 -3.41 -3.74
C LEU A 40 -18.57 -2.38 -4.90
N GLY A 41 -17.65 -2.55 -5.84
CA GLY A 41 -17.53 -1.72 -7.03
C GLY A 41 -16.59 -0.51 -6.89
N HIS A 42 -15.82 -0.44 -5.82
CA HIS A 42 -14.81 0.62 -5.64
C HIS A 42 -13.56 0.35 -6.48
N GLU A 43 -12.91 1.42 -6.92
CA GLU A 43 -11.61 1.38 -7.58
C GLU A 43 -10.51 1.57 -6.51
N LEU A 44 -9.56 0.63 -6.43
CA LEU A 44 -8.54 0.65 -5.40
C LEU A 44 -7.13 0.66 -6.00
N HIS A 45 -6.29 1.53 -5.45
CA HIS A 45 -4.87 1.62 -5.80
C HIS A 45 -4.06 1.37 -4.54
N VAL A 46 -3.52 0.15 -4.44
CA VAL A 46 -2.72 -0.27 -3.29
C VAL A 46 -1.26 0.12 -3.51
N VAL A 47 -0.66 0.76 -2.51
CA VAL A 47 0.77 1.01 -2.45
C VAL A 47 1.32 0.29 -1.23
N THR A 48 2.18 -0.68 -1.46
CA THR A 48 2.67 -1.62 -0.45
C THR A 48 4.13 -1.97 -0.68
N ALA A 49 4.70 -2.81 0.17
CA ALA A 49 6.05 -3.33 0.00
C ALA A 49 6.09 -4.53 -0.96
N LEU A 50 7.25 -4.77 -1.54
CA LEU A 50 7.58 -6.07 -2.13
C LEU A 50 7.50 -7.16 -1.03
N PRO A 51 7.10 -8.41 -1.35
CA PRO A 51 7.02 -9.48 -0.35
C PRO A 51 8.37 -9.73 0.33
N TRP A 52 8.41 -9.67 1.65
CA TRP A 52 9.64 -9.83 2.43
C TRP A 52 9.46 -10.43 3.82
N TYR A 53 8.23 -10.53 4.30
CA TYR A 53 7.94 -10.89 5.68
C TYR A 53 8.44 -12.28 6.06
N ARG A 54 8.23 -13.27 5.22
CA ARG A 54 8.56 -14.67 5.50
C ARG A 54 10.06 -14.91 5.65
N GLU A 55 10.87 -14.29 4.79
CA GLU A 55 12.31 -14.52 4.73
C GLU A 55 13.10 -13.40 5.41
N HIS A 56 12.43 -12.37 5.93
CA HIS A 56 13.04 -11.12 6.40
C HIS A 56 13.97 -10.46 5.36
N ALA A 57 13.76 -10.81 4.11
CA ALA A 57 14.42 -10.29 2.92
C ALA A 57 13.44 -10.34 1.76
N ILE A 58 13.72 -9.58 0.69
CA ILE A 58 12.86 -9.64 -0.50
C ILE A 58 12.83 -11.06 -1.01
N GLU A 59 11.63 -11.60 -1.19
CA GLU A 59 11.42 -12.98 -1.64
C GLU A 59 11.96 -13.17 -3.06
N THR A 60 12.39 -14.41 -3.35
CA THR A 60 12.93 -14.79 -4.66
C THR A 60 11.94 -14.45 -5.79
N GLY A 61 12.45 -13.85 -6.85
CA GLY A 61 11.66 -13.42 -8.00
C GLY A 61 11.09 -12.00 -7.89
N TRP A 62 11.20 -11.34 -6.73
CA TRP A 62 10.70 -10.00 -6.49
C TRP A 62 11.78 -8.90 -6.45
N GLY A 63 13.05 -9.27 -6.42
CA GLY A 63 14.17 -8.34 -6.33
C GLY A 63 14.48 -7.62 -7.64
N GLY A 64 15.49 -6.73 -7.58
CA GLY A 64 16.07 -6.07 -8.75
C GLY A 64 15.42 -4.75 -9.15
N ARG A 65 14.36 -4.31 -8.48
CA ARG A 65 13.66 -3.04 -8.75
C ARG A 65 13.34 -2.28 -7.48
N LEU A 66 13.37 -0.95 -7.57
CA LEU A 66 12.95 -0.08 -6.46
C LEU A 66 11.42 -0.10 -6.29
N TRP A 67 10.68 -0.21 -7.38
CA TRP A 67 9.22 -0.38 -7.37
C TRP A 67 8.74 -1.21 -8.55
N ARG A 68 7.54 -1.75 -8.41
CA ARG A 68 6.86 -2.54 -9.43
C ARG A 68 5.37 -2.21 -9.41
N VAL A 69 4.77 -2.05 -10.57
CA VAL A 69 3.34 -1.78 -10.71
C VAL A 69 2.65 -2.96 -11.36
N GLU A 70 1.58 -3.43 -10.75
CA GLU A 70 0.71 -4.49 -11.25
C GLU A 70 -0.69 -3.90 -11.50
N LYS A 71 -1.25 -4.15 -12.66
CA LYS A 71 -2.64 -3.80 -12.96
C LYS A 71 -3.56 -4.94 -12.56
N THR A 72 -4.72 -4.60 -11.98
CA THR A 72 -5.75 -5.54 -11.57
C THR A 72 -7.07 -5.15 -12.20
N ALA A 73 -8.06 -6.06 -12.12
CA ALA A 73 -9.43 -5.76 -12.59
C ALA A 73 -10.09 -4.62 -11.80
N TRP A 74 -9.65 -4.38 -10.57
CA TRP A 74 -10.21 -3.38 -9.64
C TRP A 74 -9.32 -2.14 -9.43
N GLY A 75 -8.19 -2.05 -10.10
CA GLY A 75 -7.27 -0.92 -9.97
C GLY A 75 -5.82 -1.30 -10.19
N SER A 76 -4.97 -1.09 -9.20
CA SER A 76 -3.54 -1.38 -9.30
C SER A 76 -2.89 -1.71 -7.96
N ILE A 77 -1.76 -2.41 -8.01
CA ILE A 77 -0.88 -2.64 -6.86
C ILE A 77 0.50 -2.08 -7.23
N THR A 78 0.97 -1.11 -6.46
CA THR A 78 2.34 -0.60 -6.56
C THR A 78 3.15 -1.16 -5.39
N ARG A 79 4.17 -1.94 -5.70
CA ARG A 79 5.06 -2.54 -4.69
C ARG A 79 6.38 -1.80 -4.68
N VAL A 80 6.79 -1.41 -3.48
CA VAL A 80 7.96 -0.59 -3.23
C VAL A 80 8.99 -1.39 -2.44
N HIS A 81 10.26 -1.12 -2.66
CA HIS A 81 11.33 -1.76 -1.90
C HIS A 81 11.17 -1.46 -0.40
N PRO A 82 11.11 -2.47 0.47
CA PRO A 82 10.82 -2.27 1.90
C PRO A 82 12.02 -1.75 2.70
N PHE A 83 13.23 -1.73 2.14
CA PHE A 83 14.48 -1.38 2.84
C PHE A 83 14.64 -2.14 4.16
N PRO A 84 14.60 -3.49 4.16
CA PRO A 84 14.72 -4.27 5.38
C PRO A 84 16.12 -4.09 5.97
N GLY A 85 16.19 -3.75 7.24
CA GLY A 85 17.47 -3.68 7.96
C GLY A 85 18.02 -5.07 8.21
N LYS A 86 19.27 -5.32 7.81
CA LYS A 86 19.96 -6.62 8.00
C LYS A 86 20.28 -6.95 9.46
N THR A 87 20.20 -5.99 10.38
CA THR A 87 20.60 -6.16 11.78
C THR A 87 19.46 -5.77 12.71
N LYS A 88 19.00 -6.73 13.53
CA LYS A 88 17.96 -6.49 14.55
C LYS A 88 18.41 -5.52 15.66
N ARG A 89 19.71 -5.27 15.79
CA ARG A 89 20.31 -4.47 16.86
C ARG A 89 20.32 -2.95 16.64
N ASN A 90 20.14 -2.47 15.41
CA ASN A 90 20.25 -1.04 15.13
C ASN A 90 18.90 -0.41 14.89
N LEU A 91 18.29 0.14 15.95
CA LEU A 91 17.01 0.84 15.91
C LEU A 91 17.01 2.03 14.94
N LEU A 92 18.14 2.76 14.85
CA LEU A 92 18.27 3.90 13.94
C LEU A 92 18.21 3.47 12.47
N ARG A 93 18.88 2.37 12.11
CA ARG A 93 18.78 1.83 10.74
C ARG A 93 17.39 1.35 10.40
N ARG A 94 16.70 0.74 11.36
CA ARG A 94 15.29 0.33 11.16
C ARG A 94 14.39 1.54 10.99
N ALA A 95 14.54 2.57 11.82
CA ALA A 95 13.79 3.81 11.70
C ALA A 95 14.06 4.49 10.35
N PHE A 96 15.31 4.56 9.92
CA PHE A 96 15.68 5.11 8.61
C PHE A 96 15.06 4.31 7.45
N GLY A 97 15.06 2.98 7.52
CA GLY A 97 14.39 2.12 6.53
C GLY A 97 12.88 2.39 6.45
N PHE A 98 12.20 2.57 7.58
CA PHE A 98 10.79 2.93 7.63
C PHE A 98 10.52 4.31 7.03
N VAL A 99 11.39 5.28 7.30
CA VAL A 99 11.27 6.63 6.75
C VAL A 99 11.46 6.60 5.23
N LEU A 100 12.49 5.90 4.73
CA LEU A 100 12.71 5.73 3.29
C LEU A 100 11.53 5.03 2.62
N PHE A 101 11.06 3.94 3.18
CA PHE A 101 9.89 3.22 2.68
C PHE A 101 8.68 4.15 2.60
N SER A 102 8.38 4.86 3.68
CA SER A 102 7.24 5.78 3.73
C SER A 102 7.39 6.94 2.75
N ALA A 103 8.60 7.46 2.52
CA ALA A 103 8.86 8.49 1.54
C ALA A 103 8.59 8.00 0.11
N VAL A 104 9.09 6.81 -0.24
CA VAL A 104 8.85 6.22 -1.58
C VAL A 104 7.37 5.86 -1.76
N VAL A 105 6.72 5.31 -0.74
CA VAL A 105 5.27 5.07 -0.73
C VAL A 105 4.51 6.38 -0.96
N GLY A 106 4.91 7.46 -0.29
CA GLY A 106 4.30 8.78 -0.46
C GLY A 106 4.42 9.29 -1.89
N LEU A 107 5.61 9.25 -2.46
CA LEU A 107 5.84 9.65 -3.86
C LEU A 107 5.01 8.80 -4.83
N ARG A 108 4.96 7.49 -4.63
CA ARG A 108 4.19 6.59 -5.50
C ARG A 108 2.68 6.74 -5.30
N SER A 109 2.21 7.05 -4.11
CA SER A 109 0.79 7.28 -3.85
C SER A 109 0.25 8.54 -4.56
N LEU A 110 1.09 9.54 -4.78
CA LEU A 110 0.73 10.73 -5.53
C LEU A 110 0.39 10.44 -6.99
N VAL A 111 0.95 9.37 -7.55
CA VAL A 111 0.74 8.97 -8.95
C VAL A 111 -0.04 7.66 -9.10
N ALA A 112 -0.36 6.97 -8.01
CA ALA A 112 -1.11 5.72 -8.04
C ALA A 112 -2.47 5.89 -8.74
N GLY A 113 -2.75 5.04 -9.71
CA GLY A 113 -3.96 5.13 -10.52
C GLY A 113 -3.93 6.21 -11.60
N GLY A 114 -2.81 6.88 -11.80
CA GLY A 114 -2.58 7.90 -12.83
C GLY A 114 -2.89 9.33 -12.41
N LEU A 115 -2.14 10.27 -12.94
CA LEU A 115 -2.38 11.71 -12.83
C LEU A 115 -3.26 12.17 -14.02
N PRO A 116 -4.09 13.20 -13.87
CA PRO A 116 -4.38 14.04 -12.68
C PRO A 116 -5.62 13.60 -11.89
N ARG A 117 -5.96 12.32 -11.88
CA ARG A 117 -7.21 11.85 -11.30
C ARG A 117 -7.22 11.99 -9.78
N ARG A 118 -8.29 12.61 -9.27
CA ARG A 118 -8.53 12.74 -7.83
C ARG A 118 -8.88 11.40 -7.19
N VAL A 119 -8.62 11.25 -5.90
CA VAL A 119 -9.07 10.13 -5.09
C VAL A 119 -10.08 10.60 -4.06
N ASP A 120 -11.10 9.78 -3.81
CA ASP A 120 -12.16 10.09 -2.85
C ASP A 120 -11.72 9.85 -1.41
N GLY A 121 -10.75 8.96 -1.19
CA GLY A 121 -10.22 8.67 0.14
C GLY A 121 -8.90 7.94 0.13
N VAL A 122 -8.24 7.96 1.28
CA VAL A 122 -6.99 7.23 1.52
C VAL A 122 -7.14 6.38 2.78
N LEU A 123 -6.84 5.09 2.65
CA LEU A 123 -6.74 4.15 3.76
C LEU A 123 -5.27 3.92 4.07
N ALA A 124 -4.83 4.23 5.26
CA ALA A 124 -3.45 3.97 5.69
C ALA A 124 -3.43 3.06 6.91
N MET A 125 -2.67 1.98 6.83
CA MET A 125 -2.54 1.03 7.93
C MET A 125 -1.45 1.49 8.90
N SER A 126 -1.75 1.51 10.18
CA SER A 126 -0.79 1.70 11.27
C SER A 126 -0.59 0.37 12.02
N PRO A 127 0.58 0.08 12.56
CA PRO A 127 1.89 0.67 12.33
C PRO A 127 2.47 0.30 10.95
N PRO A 128 3.43 1.06 10.40
CA PRO A 128 4.15 2.17 11.04
C PRO A 128 3.39 3.50 10.99
N LEU A 129 3.57 4.34 12.03
CA LEU A 129 2.92 5.66 12.13
C LEU A 129 3.26 6.58 10.94
N THR A 130 4.42 6.40 10.36
CA THR A 130 4.87 7.13 9.17
C THR A 130 3.94 6.97 7.97
N LEU A 131 3.28 5.81 7.82
CA LEU A 131 2.26 5.62 6.77
C LEU A 131 0.99 6.46 7.03
N GLY A 132 0.64 6.70 8.27
CA GLY A 132 -0.46 7.61 8.61
C GLY A 132 -0.18 9.04 8.14
N LEU A 133 1.02 9.54 8.38
CA LEU A 133 1.47 10.86 7.87
C LEU A 133 1.51 10.88 6.34
N THR A 134 2.01 9.83 5.72
CA THR A 134 2.02 9.67 4.26
C THR A 134 0.61 9.68 3.69
N GLY A 135 -0.33 9.00 4.34
CA GLY A 135 -1.74 8.98 3.95
C GLY A 135 -2.39 10.37 4.03
N TRP A 136 -2.14 11.09 5.10
CA TRP A 136 -2.61 12.47 5.26
C TRP A 136 -2.06 13.39 4.15
N PHE A 137 -0.78 13.30 3.89
CA PHE A 137 -0.11 14.04 2.82
C PHE A 137 -0.69 13.71 1.44
N THR A 138 -0.89 12.43 1.14
CA THR A 138 -1.48 11.97 -0.12
C THR A 138 -2.90 12.53 -0.29
N LYS A 139 -3.71 12.51 0.76
CA LYS A 139 -5.04 13.08 0.76
C LYS A 139 -5.01 14.58 0.43
N LEU A 140 -4.10 15.33 1.05
CA LEU A 140 -3.97 16.78 0.85
C LEU A 140 -3.72 17.14 -0.62
N PHE A 141 -2.94 16.35 -1.34
CA PHE A 141 -2.57 16.63 -2.73
C PHE A 141 -3.46 15.97 -3.79
N ARG A 142 -4.30 15.02 -3.41
CA ARG A 142 -5.09 14.23 -4.37
C ARG A 142 -6.60 14.25 -4.16
N SER A 143 -7.09 14.84 -3.11
CA SER A 143 -8.55 15.01 -2.91
C SER A 143 -9.13 16.27 -3.52
#